data_59dbc4f0e9fc479830a188cce195296a
#
_entry.id   59dbc4f0e9fc479830a188cce195296a
#
_cell.length_a   1.000
_cell.length_b   1.000
_cell.length_c   1.000
_cell.angle_alpha   90.00
_cell.angle_beta   90.00
_cell.angle_gamma   90.00
#
_symmetry.space_group_name_H-M   'P 1'
#
loop_
_entity.id
_entity.type
_entity.pdbx_description
1 polymer ?
#
loop_
_entity_poly.entity_id
_entity_poly.type
_entity_poly.pdbx_seq_one_letter_code
_entity_poly.pdbx_strand_id
1 'polypeptide(L)'
;RGLVGSEMCIRDREYIMGHILKVQPVLKEKIWGGTKLRDVYGYDIPSDHTGEAWVISGHKSGDCPIVEGEYKGKTVSWMFENHRELFGNVEGNQFPLLVKIIDAKQDLSVQVHPDNEYAKIHENSLGKTESWYVLQADEGTDMVMGHYAKTKEEFIKDIEEDKYDELLNRFKIHKGDFFYIPAGTLHAICGGSLIYEAQQSSDITYRVYDYHRKGDDGKERELHVQQSIDCTKVPADLDQNKLFVNTKLDHGSKTRYLKCEYLTVDHYLIEGSTEIKNDDPFQLVSVIDGEGTVNDMPIKKGDQFIICSDVDLVHYEGGLELMVTTL
;
A
#
# COMPACT_ATOMS: atom_id res chain seq x y z
N ARG A 1 -10.96 -68.72 -6.34
CA ARG A 1 -9.53 -68.51 -6.06
C ARG A 1 -9.08 -67.40 -7.00
N GLY A 2 -8.73 -66.26 -6.64
CA GLY A 2 -8.37 -65.54 -5.46
C GLY A 2 -8.44 -64.10 -5.85
N LEU A 3 -9.15 -63.35 -5.07
CA LEU A 3 -9.21 -61.89 -5.10
C LEU A 3 -7.82 -61.38 -4.75
N VAL A 4 -7.31 -60.49 -5.60
CA VAL A 4 -6.29 -59.51 -5.17
C VAL A 4 -6.89 -58.16 -5.41
N GLY A 5 -7.40 -57.60 -4.31
CA GLY A 5 -7.80 -56.21 -4.26
C GLY A 5 -6.57 -55.34 -4.49
N SER A 6 -6.63 -54.48 -5.50
CA SER A 6 -5.76 -53.34 -5.58
C SER A 6 -6.21 -52.34 -4.53
N GLU A 7 -5.65 -52.42 -3.35
CA GLU A 7 -5.58 -51.29 -2.45
C GLU A 7 -4.70 -50.25 -3.15
N MET A 8 -5.39 -49.33 -3.79
CA MET A 8 -4.78 -48.11 -4.27
C MET A 8 -4.35 -47.31 -3.05
N CYS A 9 -3.08 -47.40 -2.70
CA CYS A 9 -2.48 -46.52 -1.71
C CYS A 9 -2.79 -45.11 -2.13
N ILE A 10 -3.76 -44.51 -1.48
CA ILE A 10 -3.84 -43.07 -1.35
C ILE A 10 -2.60 -42.71 -0.53
N ARG A 11 -1.50 -42.42 -1.24
CA ARG A 11 -0.39 -41.72 -0.60
C ARG A 11 -0.98 -40.41 -0.12
N ASP A 12 -1.09 -40.30 1.18
CA ASP A 12 -1.21 -39.03 1.88
C ASP A 12 -0.12 -38.09 1.32
N ARG A 13 -0.47 -37.27 0.33
CA ARG A 13 0.21 -36.03 0.18
C ARG A 13 -0.25 -35.23 1.39
N GLU A 14 0.55 -35.23 2.44
CA GLU A 14 0.60 -34.08 3.32
C GLU A 14 0.95 -32.90 2.40
N TYR A 15 -0.08 -32.21 1.92
CA TYR A 15 0.09 -30.87 1.42
C TYR A 15 0.60 -30.10 2.64
N ILE A 16 1.88 -29.87 2.68
CA ILE A 16 2.42 -28.82 3.54
C ILE A 16 1.74 -27.58 3.00
N MET A 17 0.64 -27.18 3.64
CA MET A 17 -0.01 -25.92 3.35
C MET A 17 1.01 -24.86 3.76
N GLY A 18 1.58 -24.17 2.80
CA GLY A 18 2.55 -23.11 3.05
C GLY A 18 1.94 -22.02 3.95
N HIS A 19 2.75 -21.10 4.41
CA HIS A 19 2.36 -20.12 5.41
C HIS A 19 1.55 -18.97 4.81
N ILE A 20 0.36 -18.75 5.38
CA ILE A 20 -0.45 -17.52 5.18
C ILE A 20 -0.55 -16.82 6.52
N LEU A 21 0.03 -15.65 6.66
CA LEU A 21 0.15 -14.92 7.90
C LEU A 21 -0.92 -13.83 7.97
N LYS A 22 -1.98 -14.03 8.76
CA LYS A 22 -3.00 -12.99 8.98
C LYS A 22 -2.45 -11.94 9.94
N VAL A 23 -2.54 -10.67 9.55
CA VAL A 23 -1.99 -9.54 10.29
C VAL A 23 -3.07 -8.56 10.73
N GLN A 24 -2.80 -7.84 11.80
CA GLN A 24 -3.68 -6.79 12.31
C GLN A 24 -3.11 -5.41 11.95
N PRO A 25 -3.92 -4.52 11.38
CA PRO A 25 -3.51 -3.15 11.09
C PRO A 25 -3.08 -2.37 12.35
N VAL A 26 -2.08 -1.50 12.17
CA VAL A 26 -1.68 -0.48 13.15
C VAL A 26 -2.33 0.84 12.76
N LEU A 27 -3.21 1.37 13.61
CA LEU A 27 -3.98 2.57 13.34
C LEU A 27 -3.23 3.83 13.82
N LYS A 28 -3.33 4.91 13.04
CA LYS A 28 -2.64 6.19 13.28
C LYS A 28 -3.62 7.35 13.26
N GLU A 29 -3.65 8.12 14.33
CA GLU A 29 -4.38 9.38 14.39
C GLU A 29 -3.64 10.45 13.58
N LYS A 30 -4.40 11.22 12.82
CA LYS A 30 -3.92 12.32 11.97
C LYS A 30 -4.91 13.49 12.03
N ILE A 31 -4.40 14.71 12.04
CA ILE A 31 -5.24 15.93 12.10
C ILE A 31 -6.24 16.02 10.94
N TRP A 32 -5.97 15.36 9.83
CA TRP A 32 -6.78 15.29 8.61
C TRP A 32 -7.61 13.99 8.50
N GLY A 33 -7.47 13.08 9.47
CA GLY A 33 -8.13 11.77 9.46
C GLY A 33 -9.63 11.84 9.70
N GLY A 34 -10.30 10.73 9.42
CA GLY A 34 -11.74 10.57 9.52
C GLY A 34 -12.19 9.28 10.19
N THR A 35 -13.35 8.79 9.79
CA THR A 35 -14.00 7.59 10.36
C THR A 35 -14.20 6.47 9.35
N LYS A 36 -13.83 6.68 8.07
CA LYS A 36 -14.06 5.68 7.00
C LYS A 36 -13.36 4.34 7.28
N LEU A 37 -12.23 4.34 8.02
CA LEU A 37 -11.56 3.10 8.43
C LEU A 37 -12.45 2.22 9.32
N ARG A 38 -13.27 2.80 10.19
CA ARG A 38 -14.32 2.11 10.96
C ARG A 38 -15.53 1.82 10.08
N ASP A 39 -16.05 2.84 9.41
CA ASP A 39 -17.36 2.80 8.77
C ASP A 39 -17.37 1.88 7.53
N VAL A 40 -16.20 1.72 6.84
CA VAL A 40 -16.05 0.90 5.64
C VAL A 40 -15.45 -0.47 5.94
N TYR A 41 -14.45 -0.55 6.83
CA TYR A 41 -13.68 -1.76 7.10
C TYR A 41 -13.92 -2.37 8.49
N GLY A 42 -14.68 -1.69 9.37
CA GLY A 42 -14.97 -2.19 10.71
C GLY A 42 -13.79 -2.16 11.66
N TYR A 43 -12.74 -1.39 11.37
CA TYR A 43 -11.59 -1.28 12.26
C TYR A 43 -11.96 -0.54 13.56
N ASP A 44 -11.41 -0.99 14.68
CA ASP A 44 -11.59 -0.35 15.99
C ASP A 44 -10.67 0.88 16.09
N ILE A 45 -11.14 2.00 15.52
CA ILE A 45 -10.36 3.24 15.46
C ILE A 45 -10.24 3.92 16.82
N PRO A 46 -9.07 4.43 17.22
CA PRO A 46 -8.87 5.09 18.50
C PRO A 46 -9.63 6.42 18.64
N SER A 47 -9.90 7.10 17.53
CA SER A 47 -10.69 8.36 17.50
C SER A 47 -11.27 8.63 16.13
N ASP A 48 -12.18 9.62 16.03
CA ASP A 48 -12.76 10.10 14.76
C ASP A 48 -11.75 10.93 13.91
N HIS A 49 -10.48 10.91 14.27
CA HIS A 49 -9.34 11.49 13.55
C HIS A 49 -8.32 10.41 13.16
N THR A 50 -8.76 9.19 12.87
CA THR A 50 -7.87 8.11 12.45
C THR A 50 -7.66 8.17 10.95
N GLY A 51 -6.50 8.67 10.53
CA GLY A 51 -6.21 8.94 9.11
C GLY A 51 -5.51 7.79 8.39
N GLU A 52 -4.76 6.93 9.09
CA GLU A 52 -4.03 5.84 8.45
C GLU A 52 -4.25 4.52 9.19
N ALA A 53 -4.52 3.47 8.45
CA ALA A 53 -4.31 2.09 8.86
C ALA A 53 -3.08 1.55 8.13
N TRP A 54 -1.98 1.29 8.83
CA TRP A 54 -0.85 0.55 8.29
C TRP A 54 -1.25 -0.91 8.30
N VAL A 55 -1.74 -1.37 7.16
CA VAL A 55 -2.45 -2.66 7.10
C VAL A 55 -1.50 -3.83 7.00
N ILE A 56 -0.34 -3.67 6.32
CA ILE A 56 0.75 -4.65 6.33
C ILE A 56 2.07 -3.88 6.40
N SER A 57 2.78 -4.00 7.50
CA SER A 57 3.98 -3.23 7.79
C SER A 57 4.93 -3.98 8.72
N GLY A 58 6.21 -4.00 8.38
CA GLY A 58 7.32 -4.33 9.27
C GLY A 58 8.14 -3.10 9.69
N HIS A 59 7.59 -1.89 9.51
CA HIS A 59 8.30 -0.65 9.84
C HIS A 59 8.25 -0.36 11.34
N LYS A 60 9.37 0.08 11.93
CA LYS A 60 9.51 0.36 13.38
C LYS A 60 8.46 1.28 13.98
N SER A 61 7.93 2.21 13.17
CA SER A 61 6.87 3.14 13.61
C SER A 61 5.48 2.53 13.61
N GLY A 62 5.30 1.28 13.10
CA GLY A 62 3.99 0.65 13.01
C GLY A 62 4.10 -0.77 12.48
N ASP A 63 4.71 -1.66 13.28
CA ASP A 63 4.96 -3.06 12.95
C ASP A 63 3.72 -3.90 13.23
N CYS A 64 3.14 -4.50 12.20
CA CYS A 64 1.88 -5.24 12.31
C CYS A 64 2.06 -6.58 13.02
N PRO A 65 1.25 -6.89 14.05
CA PRO A 65 1.27 -8.20 14.69
C PRO A 65 0.55 -9.26 13.84
N ILE A 66 1.07 -10.48 13.90
CA ILE A 66 0.40 -11.68 13.38
C ILE A 66 -0.64 -12.13 14.39
N VAL A 67 -1.88 -12.39 13.96
CA VAL A 67 -3.00 -12.63 14.87
C VAL A 67 -3.46 -14.06 14.94
N GLU A 68 -3.01 -14.94 14.03
CA GLU A 68 -3.41 -16.35 13.97
C GLU A 68 -2.21 -17.26 13.67
N GLY A 69 -2.37 -18.55 13.89
CA GLY A 69 -1.39 -19.59 13.59
C GLY A 69 -0.22 -19.67 14.57
N GLU A 70 0.83 -20.40 14.17
CA GLU A 70 2.00 -20.67 15.03
C GLU A 70 2.82 -19.42 15.39
N TYR A 71 2.80 -18.40 14.54
CA TYR A 71 3.52 -17.15 14.74
C TYR A 71 2.66 -16.06 15.42
N LYS A 72 1.49 -16.41 15.96
CA LYS A 72 0.62 -15.46 16.66
C LYS A 72 1.37 -14.67 17.72
N GLY A 73 1.25 -13.35 17.67
CA GLY A 73 1.91 -12.41 18.59
C GLY A 73 3.32 -12.00 18.18
N LYS A 74 3.88 -12.58 17.11
CA LYS A 74 5.06 -12.06 16.45
C LYS A 74 4.66 -10.92 15.52
N THR A 75 5.64 -10.12 15.08
CA THR A 75 5.41 -9.02 14.15
C THR A 75 5.99 -9.32 12.77
N VAL A 76 5.57 -8.54 11.76
CA VAL A 76 6.08 -8.71 10.39
C VAL A 76 7.58 -8.52 10.34
N SER A 77 8.16 -7.53 11.06
CA SER A 77 9.61 -7.34 11.10
C SER A 77 10.31 -8.54 11.72
N TRP A 78 9.78 -9.06 12.84
CA TRP A 78 10.35 -10.24 13.50
C TRP A 78 10.35 -11.46 12.58
N MET A 79 9.26 -11.66 11.82
CA MET A 79 9.18 -12.75 10.84
C MET A 79 10.23 -12.57 9.74
N PHE A 80 10.36 -11.37 9.19
CA PHE A 80 11.34 -11.07 8.14
C PHE A 80 12.80 -11.25 8.62
N GLU A 81 13.08 -10.97 9.87
CA GLU A 81 14.41 -11.15 10.48
C GLU A 81 14.74 -12.62 10.78
N ASN A 82 13.77 -13.41 11.28
CA ASN A 82 13.99 -14.76 11.80
C ASN A 82 13.57 -15.88 10.86
N HIS A 83 12.71 -15.61 9.86
CA HIS A 83 12.15 -16.55 8.89
C HIS A 83 12.23 -16.00 7.48
N ARG A 84 13.44 -15.59 7.08
CA ARG A 84 13.72 -14.99 5.76
C ARG A 84 13.33 -15.90 4.60
N GLU A 85 13.42 -17.21 4.80
CA GLU A 85 13.01 -18.24 3.85
C GLU A 85 11.54 -18.11 3.45
N LEU A 86 10.66 -17.70 4.36
CA LEU A 86 9.24 -17.47 4.08
C LEU A 86 8.97 -16.21 3.21
N PHE A 87 9.99 -15.38 3.05
CA PHE A 87 9.97 -14.19 2.20
C PHE A 87 10.90 -14.34 0.98
N GLY A 88 11.11 -15.58 0.51
CA GLY A 88 11.93 -15.86 -0.66
C GLY A 88 13.40 -15.46 -0.53
N ASN A 89 13.92 -15.36 0.70
CA ASN A 89 15.27 -14.91 1.02
C ASN A 89 15.60 -13.51 0.46
N VAL A 90 14.61 -12.64 0.34
CA VAL A 90 14.80 -11.25 -0.13
C VAL A 90 15.85 -10.55 0.72
N GLU A 91 16.81 -9.91 0.07
CA GLU A 91 17.89 -9.17 0.71
C GLU A 91 17.38 -7.87 1.37
N GLY A 92 18.15 -7.37 2.34
CA GLY A 92 17.87 -6.10 3.02
C GLY A 92 17.86 -6.23 4.54
N ASN A 93 17.97 -5.09 5.23
CA ASN A 93 18.03 -5.03 6.69
C ASN A 93 16.67 -4.83 7.36
N GLN A 94 15.63 -4.59 6.57
CA GLN A 94 14.26 -4.39 7.04
C GLN A 94 13.26 -4.93 6.03
N PHE A 95 12.03 -5.20 6.47
CA PHE A 95 10.93 -5.56 5.58
C PHE A 95 10.73 -4.46 4.52
N PRO A 96 10.72 -4.80 3.22
CA PRO A 96 10.94 -3.80 2.17
C PRO A 96 9.74 -2.94 1.82
N LEU A 97 8.52 -3.39 2.13
CA LEU A 97 7.27 -2.76 1.72
C LEU A 97 6.43 -2.30 2.90
N LEU A 98 5.55 -1.35 2.64
CA LEU A 98 4.55 -0.85 3.57
C LEU A 98 3.26 -0.61 2.80
N VAL A 99 2.17 -1.21 3.27
CA VAL A 99 0.83 -1.03 2.70
C VAL A 99 -0.06 -0.32 3.71
N LYS A 100 -0.79 0.69 3.25
CA LYS A 100 -1.73 1.46 4.07
C LYS A 100 -3.09 1.58 3.41
N ILE A 101 -4.10 1.84 4.26
CA ILE A 101 -5.36 2.45 3.84
C ILE A 101 -5.44 3.82 4.51
N ILE A 102 -5.62 4.85 3.69
CA ILE A 102 -5.61 6.26 4.12
C ILE A 102 -7.04 6.81 4.01
N ASP A 103 -7.58 7.29 5.12
CA ASP A 103 -8.83 8.04 5.19
C ASP A 103 -8.55 9.53 5.28
N ALA A 104 -8.61 10.21 4.15
CA ALA A 104 -8.45 11.65 4.05
C ALA A 104 -9.80 12.35 4.21
N LYS A 105 -10.17 12.73 5.42
CA LYS A 105 -11.32 13.61 5.65
C LYS A 105 -11.04 15.05 5.24
N GLN A 106 -9.78 15.48 5.36
CA GLN A 106 -9.27 16.77 4.91
C GLN A 106 -8.03 16.55 4.04
N ASP A 107 -7.59 17.59 3.33
CA ASP A 107 -6.39 17.53 2.51
C ASP A 107 -5.15 17.18 3.35
N LEU A 108 -4.35 16.25 2.89
CA LEU A 108 -3.00 16.02 3.39
C LEU A 108 -2.11 17.17 2.92
N SER A 109 -0.97 17.37 3.59
CA SER A 109 0.02 18.35 3.14
C SER A 109 0.50 18.04 1.73
N VAL A 110 0.84 19.09 0.97
CA VAL A 110 1.62 18.94 -0.25
C VAL A 110 3.04 18.54 0.13
N GLN A 111 3.51 17.44 -0.43
CA GLN A 111 4.73 16.76 0.00
C GLN A 111 5.48 16.11 -1.16
N VAL A 112 6.74 15.80 -0.90
CA VAL A 112 7.58 15.00 -1.79
C VAL A 112 8.37 13.99 -0.96
N HIS A 113 8.74 12.89 -1.58
CA HIS A 113 9.55 11.84 -0.95
C HIS A 113 10.90 11.70 -1.64
N PRO A 114 11.97 11.44 -0.87
CA PRO A 114 13.31 11.23 -1.43
C PRO A 114 13.42 9.88 -2.15
N ASP A 115 14.38 9.77 -3.05
CA ASP A 115 14.86 8.49 -3.55
C ASP A 115 15.77 7.78 -2.53
N ASN A 116 16.22 6.56 -2.85
CA ASN A 116 17.07 5.77 -1.97
C ASN A 116 18.42 6.42 -1.68
N GLU A 117 18.99 7.15 -2.62
CA GLU A 117 20.29 7.79 -2.45
C GLU A 117 20.20 8.94 -1.45
N TYR A 118 19.26 9.85 -1.66
CA TYR A 118 19.02 10.98 -0.76
C TYR A 118 18.62 10.51 0.64
N ALA A 119 17.67 9.58 0.73
CA ALA A 119 17.20 9.04 2.00
C ALA A 119 18.30 8.33 2.80
N LYS A 120 19.19 7.60 2.12
CA LYS A 120 20.33 6.95 2.77
C LYS A 120 21.29 7.95 3.38
N ILE A 121 21.58 9.05 2.69
CA ILE A 121 22.54 10.08 3.14
C ILE A 121 21.95 10.91 4.27
N HIS A 122 20.71 11.35 4.16
CA HIS A 122 20.12 12.36 5.06
C HIS A 122 19.30 11.75 6.20
N GLU A 123 18.71 10.57 6.01
CA GLU A 123 17.75 9.97 6.94
C GLU A 123 18.18 8.57 7.43
N ASN A 124 19.25 8.00 6.85
CA ASN A 124 19.67 6.60 7.08
C ASN A 124 18.49 5.62 6.89
N SER A 125 17.75 5.79 5.81
CA SER A 125 16.51 5.07 5.51
C SER A 125 16.41 4.71 4.03
N LEU A 126 15.33 3.98 3.67
CA LEU A 126 14.92 3.79 2.29
C LEU A 126 14.28 5.06 1.75
N GLY A 127 14.34 5.25 0.43
CA GLY A 127 13.50 6.19 -0.28
C GLY A 127 12.04 5.79 -0.21
N LYS A 128 11.16 6.61 -0.80
CA LYS A 128 9.73 6.35 -0.76
C LYS A 128 9.10 6.56 -2.15
N THR A 129 9.19 5.51 -2.96
CA THR A 129 8.38 5.35 -4.15
C THR A 129 7.08 4.66 -3.74
N GLU A 130 5.95 5.16 -4.22
CA GLU A 130 4.63 4.69 -3.82
C GLU A 130 3.64 4.64 -4.99
N SER A 131 2.50 4.05 -4.74
CA SER A 131 1.35 4.03 -5.65
C SER A 131 0.05 4.09 -4.88
N TRP A 132 -0.98 4.65 -5.50
CA TRP A 132 -2.30 4.80 -4.92
C TRP A 132 -3.38 4.17 -5.79
N TYR A 133 -4.28 3.43 -5.17
CA TYR A 133 -5.54 3.01 -5.75
C TYR A 133 -6.69 3.67 -5.00
N VAL A 134 -7.58 4.33 -5.72
CA VAL A 134 -8.71 5.05 -5.13
C VAL A 134 -9.82 4.07 -4.77
N LEU A 135 -9.94 3.75 -3.48
CA LEU A 135 -11.00 2.87 -2.95
C LEU A 135 -12.35 3.56 -2.94
N GLN A 136 -12.38 4.84 -2.57
CA GLN A 136 -13.55 5.71 -2.61
C GLN A 136 -13.12 7.16 -2.83
N ALA A 137 -13.96 7.93 -3.52
CA ALA A 137 -13.84 9.38 -3.63
C ALA A 137 -15.23 9.99 -3.54
N ASP A 138 -15.39 11.02 -2.71
CA ASP A 138 -16.60 11.81 -2.64
C ASP A 138 -16.75 12.61 -3.95
N GLU A 139 -17.95 13.01 -4.32
CA GLU A 139 -18.17 13.79 -5.54
C GLU A 139 -17.35 15.09 -5.54
N GLY A 140 -16.58 15.29 -6.59
CA GLY A 140 -15.76 16.47 -6.76
C GLY A 140 -14.41 16.46 -6.02
N THR A 141 -14.01 15.33 -5.43
CA THR A 141 -12.69 15.18 -4.79
C THR A 141 -11.56 15.38 -5.78
N ASP A 142 -10.54 16.12 -5.35
CA ASP A 142 -9.32 16.39 -6.11
C ASP A 142 -8.16 15.46 -5.69
N MET A 143 -7.11 15.51 -6.49
CA MET A 143 -5.78 14.99 -6.21
C MET A 143 -4.75 16.00 -6.70
N VAL A 144 -3.62 16.11 -6.00
CA VAL A 144 -2.46 16.87 -6.48
C VAL A 144 -1.38 15.89 -6.92
N MET A 145 -0.87 16.04 -8.15
CA MET A 145 0.26 15.26 -8.62
C MET A 145 1.07 16.05 -9.65
N GLY A 146 2.30 16.38 -9.27
CA GLY A 146 3.20 17.22 -10.04
C GLY A 146 2.89 18.71 -9.92
N HIS A 147 3.60 19.48 -10.73
CA HIS A 147 3.55 20.93 -10.73
C HIS A 147 3.83 21.47 -12.12
N TYR A 148 3.55 22.76 -12.35
CA TYR A 148 3.68 23.41 -13.66
C TYR A 148 5.00 24.14 -13.88
N ALA A 149 5.84 24.35 -12.84
CA ALA A 149 7.14 24.99 -12.97
C ALA A 149 8.03 24.26 -13.98
N LYS A 150 8.69 25.01 -14.84
CA LYS A 150 9.56 24.51 -15.91
C LYS A 150 11.03 24.46 -15.53
N THR A 151 11.44 25.32 -14.59
CA THR A 151 12.80 25.38 -14.07
C THR A 151 12.81 25.35 -12.55
N LYS A 152 13.97 25.02 -11.98
CA LYS A 152 14.14 24.98 -10.52
C LYS A 152 13.95 26.37 -9.90
N GLU A 153 14.39 27.41 -10.59
CA GLU A 153 14.25 28.80 -10.17
C GLU A 153 12.77 29.22 -10.12
N GLU A 154 11.99 28.82 -11.12
CA GLU A 154 10.54 29.05 -11.16
C GLU A 154 9.86 28.33 -9.99
N PHE A 155 10.19 27.04 -9.77
CA PHE A 155 9.66 26.26 -8.68
C PHE A 155 9.94 26.88 -7.30
N ILE A 156 11.19 27.32 -7.06
CA ILE A 156 11.59 27.98 -5.82
C ILE A 156 10.82 29.28 -5.63
N LYS A 157 10.76 30.10 -6.68
CA LYS A 157 10.06 31.38 -6.65
C LYS A 157 8.58 31.21 -6.32
N ASP A 158 7.91 30.25 -6.91
CA ASP A 158 6.48 30.03 -6.67
C ASP A 158 6.20 29.57 -5.23
N ILE A 159 7.11 28.79 -4.63
CA ILE A 159 7.05 28.42 -3.21
C ILE A 159 7.28 29.66 -2.32
N GLU A 160 8.31 30.48 -2.59
CA GLU A 160 8.64 31.67 -1.80
C GLU A 160 7.55 32.75 -1.87
N GLU A 161 6.82 32.80 -2.99
CA GLU A 161 5.71 33.74 -3.21
C GLU A 161 4.33 33.15 -2.81
N ASP A 162 4.30 31.94 -2.20
CA ASP A 162 3.08 31.24 -1.74
C ASP A 162 2.05 30.99 -2.89
N LYS A 163 2.54 30.76 -4.11
CA LYS A 163 1.73 30.60 -5.33
C LYS A 163 1.34 29.15 -5.59
N TYR A 164 0.86 28.46 -4.57
CA TYR A 164 0.55 27.04 -4.67
C TYR A 164 -0.63 26.73 -5.60
N ASP A 165 -1.60 27.64 -5.71
CA ASP A 165 -2.77 27.43 -6.59
C ASP A 165 -2.37 27.43 -8.08
N GLU A 166 -1.38 28.24 -8.47
CA GLU A 166 -0.83 28.27 -9.83
C GLU A 166 0.21 27.18 -10.07
N LEU A 167 0.96 26.83 -9.03
CA LEU A 167 2.05 25.86 -9.10
C LEU A 167 1.54 24.44 -9.25
N LEU A 168 0.52 24.03 -8.47
CA LEU A 168 0.14 22.63 -8.30
C LEU A 168 -0.76 22.12 -9.42
N ASN A 169 -0.45 20.93 -9.94
CA ASN A 169 -1.33 20.23 -10.86
C ASN A 169 -2.43 19.50 -10.07
N ARG A 170 -3.66 20.06 -10.08
CA ARG A 170 -4.86 19.49 -9.45
C ARG A 170 -5.80 18.94 -10.50
N PHE A 171 -6.41 17.77 -10.21
CA PHE A 171 -7.40 17.15 -11.09
C PHE A 171 -8.38 16.29 -10.28
N LYS A 172 -9.54 16.00 -10.87
CA LYS A 172 -10.59 15.18 -10.26
C LYS A 172 -10.22 13.70 -10.28
N ILE A 173 -10.59 12.99 -9.20
CA ILE A 173 -10.40 11.55 -9.09
C ILE A 173 -11.72 10.83 -8.86
N HIS A 174 -11.72 9.52 -9.18
CA HIS A 174 -12.87 8.63 -9.03
C HIS A 174 -12.42 7.30 -8.43
N LYS A 175 -13.36 6.57 -7.83
CA LYS A 175 -13.11 5.18 -7.42
C LYS A 175 -12.57 4.37 -8.60
N GLY A 176 -11.49 3.61 -8.34
CA GLY A 176 -10.83 2.76 -9.33
C GLY A 176 -9.65 3.42 -10.06
N ASP A 177 -9.45 4.72 -9.90
CA ASP A 177 -8.27 5.39 -10.43
C ASP A 177 -7.00 4.86 -9.75
N PHE A 178 -5.92 4.77 -10.54
CA PHE A 178 -4.62 4.32 -10.05
C PHE A 178 -3.52 5.32 -10.41
N PHE A 179 -2.63 5.61 -9.45
CA PHE A 179 -1.53 6.55 -9.61
C PHE A 179 -0.20 5.93 -9.19
N TYR A 180 0.82 6.13 -10.00
CA TYR A 180 2.20 5.81 -9.67
C TYR A 180 2.93 7.09 -9.27
N ILE A 181 3.54 7.08 -8.08
CA ILE A 181 4.22 8.24 -7.49
C ILE A 181 5.70 7.86 -7.27
N PRO A 182 6.56 7.97 -8.30
CA PRO A 182 7.99 7.79 -8.10
C PRO A 182 8.55 8.86 -7.17
N ALA A 183 9.58 8.52 -6.42
CA ALA A 183 10.32 9.48 -5.60
C ALA A 183 10.66 10.75 -6.40
N GLY A 184 10.53 11.91 -5.75
CA GLY A 184 10.72 13.23 -6.37
C GLY A 184 9.46 13.82 -7.01
N THR A 185 8.32 13.13 -6.97
CA THR A 185 7.04 13.67 -7.43
C THR A 185 6.38 14.47 -6.31
N LEU A 186 6.08 15.74 -6.57
CA LEU A 186 5.28 16.56 -5.65
C LEU A 186 3.81 16.11 -5.70
N HIS A 187 3.18 15.87 -4.55
CA HIS A 187 1.83 15.30 -4.52
C HIS A 187 1.08 15.63 -3.22
N ALA A 188 -0.25 15.47 -3.25
CA ALA A 188 -1.10 15.47 -2.06
C ALA A 188 -2.38 14.67 -2.29
N ILE A 189 -2.79 13.87 -1.30
CA ILE A 189 -4.12 13.29 -1.20
C ILE A 189 -5.05 14.38 -0.69
N CYS A 190 -6.16 14.61 -1.39
CA CYS A 190 -7.14 15.61 -1.00
C CYS A 190 -8.31 14.98 -0.23
N GLY A 191 -8.98 15.82 0.56
CA GLY A 191 -10.11 15.42 1.40
C GLY A 191 -11.27 14.81 0.62
N GLY A 192 -11.95 13.86 1.25
CA GLY A 192 -13.04 13.10 0.65
C GLY A 192 -12.62 11.76 0.04
N SER A 193 -11.34 11.42 0.07
CA SER A 193 -10.81 10.17 -0.52
C SER A 193 -10.51 9.09 0.52
N LEU A 194 -10.62 7.83 0.10
CA LEU A 194 -10.12 6.65 0.78
C LEU A 194 -9.18 5.93 -0.18
N ILE A 195 -7.91 5.79 0.20
CA ILE A 195 -6.83 5.37 -0.69
C ILE A 195 -6.15 4.12 -0.16
N TYR A 196 -5.92 3.14 -1.04
CA TYR A 196 -4.96 2.08 -0.82
C TYR A 196 -3.59 2.58 -1.29
N GLU A 197 -2.61 2.63 -0.39
CA GLU A 197 -1.25 3.05 -0.68
C GLU A 197 -0.30 1.87 -0.53
N ALA A 198 0.43 1.55 -1.59
CA ALA A 198 1.52 0.58 -1.56
C ALA A 198 2.84 1.29 -1.86
N GLN A 199 3.86 1.09 -1.00
CA GLN A 199 5.08 1.86 -1.01
C GLN A 199 6.31 1.08 -0.51
N GLN A 200 7.51 1.62 -0.75
CA GLN A 200 8.70 1.21 -0.02
C GLN A 200 8.50 1.45 1.48
N SER A 201 9.16 0.64 2.32
CA SER A 201 9.05 0.71 3.80
C SER A 201 9.76 1.93 4.36
N SER A 202 9.15 3.10 4.19
CA SER A 202 9.63 4.41 4.63
C SER A 202 8.47 5.28 5.09
N ASP A 203 8.66 6.10 6.13
CA ASP A 203 7.69 7.10 6.60
C ASP A 203 8.20 8.55 6.43
N ILE A 204 9.27 8.73 5.63
CA ILE A 204 9.85 10.04 5.35
C ILE A 204 8.89 10.87 4.52
N THR A 205 8.60 12.08 5.01
CA THR A 205 7.75 13.05 4.33
C THR A 205 8.38 14.43 4.40
N TYR A 206 8.76 14.98 3.24
CA TYR A 206 9.17 16.37 3.14
C TYR A 206 7.97 17.22 2.76
N ARG A 207 7.47 17.95 3.74
CA ARG A 207 6.28 18.79 3.62
C ARG A 207 6.67 20.15 3.08
N VAL A 208 6.08 20.53 1.93
CA VAL A 208 6.34 21.84 1.33
C VAL A 208 5.24 22.86 1.65
N TYR A 209 4.00 22.39 1.81
CA TYR A 209 2.85 23.24 2.11
C TYR A 209 1.81 22.49 2.94
N ASP A 210 1.23 23.15 3.93
CA ASP A 210 0.21 22.56 4.80
C ASP A 210 -1.00 23.49 5.04
N TYR A 211 -1.29 24.35 4.07
CA TYR A 211 -2.47 25.23 4.10
C TYR A 211 -2.51 26.18 5.31
N HIS A 212 -1.36 26.50 5.91
CA HIS A 212 -1.23 27.27 7.17
C HIS A 212 -2.10 26.68 8.31
N ARG A 213 -2.35 25.38 8.25
CA ARG A 213 -3.19 24.66 9.20
C ARG A 213 -2.46 24.52 10.53
N LYS A 214 -3.19 24.83 11.62
CA LYS A 214 -2.70 24.68 12.98
C LYS A 214 -3.18 23.37 13.58
N GLY A 215 -2.30 22.70 14.30
CA GLY A 215 -2.63 21.56 15.13
C GLY A 215 -3.36 21.98 16.43
N ASP A 216 -3.70 20.99 17.24
CA ASP A 216 -4.40 21.22 18.53
C ASP A 216 -3.59 22.08 19.51
N ASP A 217 -2.28 22.13 19.35
CA ASP A 217 -1.35 22.99 20.10
C ASP A 217 -1.31 24.45 19.59
N GLY A 218 -2.09 24.77 18.56
CA GLY A 218 -2.18 26.09 17.92
C GLY A 218 -0.98 26.43 17.02
N LYS A 219 -0.06 25.49 16.77
CA LYS A 219 1.12 25.69 15.92
C LYS A 219 0.92 25.03 14.55
N GLU A 220 1.54 25.62 13.55
CA GLU A 220 1.66 24.99 12.23
C GLU A 220 2.66 23.82 12.29
N ARG A 221 2.43 22.78 11.48
CA ARG A 221 3.39 21.68 11.34
C ARG A 221 4.65 22.17 10.65
N GLU A 222 5.78 21.61 11.02
CA GLU A 222 7.07 21.92 10.40
C GLU A 222 7.03 21.66 8.88
N LEU A 223 7.57 22.63 8.13
CA LEU A 223 7.81 22.51 6.70
C LEU A 223 9.27 22.15 6.43
N HIS A 224 9.49 21.33 5.41
CA HIS A 224 10.80 20.85 4.98
C HIS A 224 11.14 21.43 3.61
N VAL A 225 11.09 22.77 3.49
CA VAL A 225 11.15 23.47 2.19
C VAL A 225 12.44 23.15 1.42
N GLN A 226 13.60 23.18 2.10
CA GLN A 226 14.87 22.90 1.42
C GLN A 226 14.95 21.47 0.92
N GLN A 227 14.60 20.48 1.75
CA GLN A 227 14.58 19.07 1.36
C GLN A 227 13.57 18.83 0.23
N SER A 228 12.43 19.52 0.27
CA SER A 228 11.42 19.47 -0.79
C SER A 228 11.96 20.02 -2.09
N ILE A 229 12.68 21.15 -2.05
CA ILE A 229 13.36 21.73 -3.21
C ILE A 229 14.41 20.74 -3.75
N ASP A 230 15.21 20.14 -2.89
CA ASP A 230 16.28 19.22 -3.29
C ASP A 230 15.73 17.99 -3.99
N CYS A 231 14.68 17.40 -3.44
CA CYS A 231 14.10 16.15 -3.91
C CYS A 231 13.16 16.29 -5.10
N THR A 232 12.46 17.43 -5.25
CA THR A 232 11.45 17.58 -6.31
C THR A 232 12.06 17.60 -7.69
N LYS A 233 11.56 16.75 -8.58
CA LYS A 233 11.91 16.72 -9.99
C LYS A 233 11.29 17.91 -10.73
N VAL A 234 12.10 18.70 -11.40
CA VAL A 234 11.67 19.86 -12.20
C VAL A 234 12.30 19.76 -13.60
N PRO A 235 11.52 19.82 -14.66
CA PRO A 235 10.04 19.87 -14.69
C PRO A 235 9.41 18.57 -14.17
N ALA A 236 8.16 18.66 -13.71
CA ALA A 236 7.41 17.47 -13.33
C ALA A 236 7.02 16.65 -14.56
N ASP A 237 7.00 15.31 -14.38
CA ASP A 237 6.37 14.40 -15.33
C ASP A 237 4.87 14.33 -15.03
N LEU A 238 4.07 14.96 -15.91
CA LEU A 238 2.61 14.99 -15.78
C LEU A 238 1.91 13.88 -16.59
N ASP A 239 2.69 13.09 -17.36
CA ASP A 239 2.12 12.00 -18.15
C ASP A 239 1.92 10.76 -17.27
N GLN A 240 0.67 10.50 -16.95
CA GLN A 240 0.22 9.32 -16.20
C GLN A 240 -0.30 8.22 -17.14
N ASN A 241 -0.01 8.28 -18.44
CA ASN A 241 -0.41 7.25 -19.40
C ASN A 241 0.16 5.89 -19.00
N LYS A 242 -0.68 5.05 -18.41
CA LYS A 242 -0.31 3.71 -17.95
C LYS A 242 -1.06 2.67 -18.76
N LEU A 243 -0.32 1.72 -19.26
CA LEU A 243 -0.88 0.52 -19.84
C LEU A 243 -1.10 -0.50 -18.72
N PHE A 244 -2.34 -0.66 -18.28
CA PHE A 244 -2.72 -1.72 -17.37
C PHE A 244 -2.82 -3.04 -18.14
N VAL A 245 -2.29 -4.11 -17.54
CA VAL A 245 -2.35 -5.45 -18.14
C VAL A 245 -3.46 -6.23 -17.45
N ASN A 246 -4.52 -6.51 -18.19
CA ASN A 246 -5.63 -7.32 -17.72
C ASN A 246 -5.45 -8.77 -18.18
N THR A 247 -5.55 -9.70 -17.23
CA THR A 247 -5.46 -11.15 -17.45
C THR A 247 -6.75 -11.79 -16.95
N LYS A 248 -7.39 -12.59 -17.79
CA LYS A 248 -8.55 -13.38 -17.41
C LYS A 248 -8.12 -14.55 -16.54
N LEU A 249 -8.79 -14.75 -15.42
CA LEU A 249 -8.70 -15.94 -14.57
C LEU A 249 -9.81 -16.93 -14.90
N ASP A 250 -9.78 -18.13 -14.33
CA ASP A 250 -10.86 -19.12 -14.52
C ASP A 250 -12.20 -18.56 -14.07
N HIS A 251 -12.24 -17.90 -12.91
CA HIS A 251 -13.40 -17.18 -12.40
C HIS A 251 -12.98 -15.79 -11.90
N GLY A 252 -12.98 -14.80 -12.81
CA GLY A 252 -12.63 -13.43 -12.50
C GLY A 252 -11.52 -12.84 -13.37
N SER A 253 -10.80 -11.88 -12.84
CA SER A 253 -9.71 -11.18 -13.54
C SER A 253 -8.62 -10.70 -12.61
N LYS A 254 -7.41 -10.55 -13.18
CA LYS A 254 -6.24 -9.93 -12.56
C LYS A 254 -5.84 -8.72 -13.41
N THR A 255 -5.81 -7.54 -12.83
CA THR A 255 -5.30 -6.32 -13.47
C THR A 255 -3.99 -5.93 -12.83
N ARG A 256 -2.90 -5.95 -13.58
CA ARG A 256 -1.63 -5.38 -13.15
C ARG A 256 -1.63 -3.89 -13.37
N TYR A 257 -1.61 -3.13 -12.28
CA TYR A 257 -1.56 -1.67 -12.31
C TYR A 257 -0.13 -1.13 -12.37
N LEU A 258 0.81 -1.79 -11.67
CA LEU A 258 2.20 -1.35 -11.59
C LEU A 258 3.15 -2.55 -11.57
N LYS A 259 4.28 -2.41 -12.25
CA LYS A 259 5.50 -3.15 -12.01
C LYS A 259 6.67 -2.21 -12.19
N CYS A 260 7.37 -1.91 -11.10
CA CYS A 260 8.58 -1.08 -11.11
C CYS A 260 9.73 -1.79 -10.38
N GLU A 261 10.83 -1.12 -10.17
CA GLU A 261 12.02 -1.66 -9.49
C GLU A 261 11.71 -2.09 -8.03
N TYR A 262 10.77 -1.40 -7.36
CA TYR A 262 10.56 -1.55 -5.91
C TYR A 262 9.32 -2.34 -5.54
N LEU A 263 8.31 -2.35 -6.38
CA LEU A 263 7.05 -3.04 -6.10
C LEU A 263 6.24 -3.34 -7.36
N THR A 264 5.41 -4.34 -7.23
CA THR A 264 4.37 -4.71 -8.20
C THR A 264 3.02 -4.58 -7.50
N VAL A 265 2.00 -4.03 -8.17
CA VAL A 265 0.64 -3.91 -7.65
C VAL A 265 -0.35 -4.51 -8.63
N ASP A 266 -1.06 -5.50 -8.15
CA ASP A 266 -2.12 -6.21 -8.87
C ASP A 266 -3.46 -6.03 -8.16
N HIS A 267 -4.55 -5.99 -8.93
CA HIS A 267 -5.92 -6.02 -8.46
C HIS A 267 -6.59 -7.28 -8.96
N TYR A 268 -7.19 -8.04 -8.06
CA TYR A 268 -7.91 -9.28 -8.39
C TYR A 268 -9.40 -9.12 -8.14
N LEU A 269 -10.19 -9.54 -9.11
CA LEU A 269 -11.62 -9.82 -8.96
C LEU A 269 -11.80 -11.34 -9.02
N ILE A 270 -12.29 -11.95 -7.96
CA ILE A 270 -12.57 -13.38 -7.86
C ILE A 270 -14.09 -13.56 -7.82
N GLU A 271 -14.62 -14.36 -8.75
CA GLU A 271 -16.06 -14.60 -8.92
C GLU A 271 -16.38 -16.11 -8.88
N GLY A 272 -15.84 -16.81 -7.89
CA GLY A 272 -15.97 -18.26 -7.74
C GLY A 272 -14.68 -18.90 -7.25
N SER A 273 -14.32 -20.07 -7.79
CA SER A 273 -13.10 -20.81 -7.42
C SER A 273 -12.01 -20.59 -8.46
N THR A 274 -10.86 -20.12 -8.02
CA THR A 274 -9.72 -19.79 -8.90
C THR A 274 -8.40 -20.17 -8.23
N GLU A 275 -7.53 -20.84 -8.98
CA GLU A 275 -6.16 -21.14 -8.57
C GLU A 275 -5.18 -20.20 -9.27
N ILE A 276 -4.26 -19.61 -8.50
CA ILE A 276 -3.24 -18.70 -8.99
C ILE A 276 -1.87 -19.19 -8.52
N LYS A 277 -0.97 -19.44 -9.47
CA LYS A 277 0.41 -19.80 -9.14
C LYS A 277 1.10 -18.62 -8.45
N ASN A 278 1.80 -18.89 -7.36
CA ASN A 278 2.62 -17.92 -6.66
C ASN A 278 4.07 -18.05 -7.12
N ASP A 279 4.51 -17.13 -7.97
CA ASP A 279 5.90 -17.02 -8.42
C ASP A 279 6.65 -15.87 -7.72
N ASP A 280 5.98 -15.19 -6.78
CA ASP A 280 6.51 -14.04 -6.05
C ASP A 280 7.23 -14.48 -4.76
N PRO A 281 8.21 -13.71 -4.26
CA PRO A 281 8.88 -14.04 -3.00
C PRO A 281 7.95 -13.97 -1.79
N PHE A 282 6.90 -13.17 -1.87
CA PHE A 282 5.76 -13.07 -0.96
C PHE A 282 4.69 -12.16 -1.59
N GLN A 283 3.45 -12.26 -1.10
CA GLN A 283 2.37 -11.37 -1.52
C GLN A 283 1.73 -10.73 -0.30
N LEU A 284 1.55 -9.40 -0.33
CA LEU A 284 0.81 -8.63 0.66
C LEU A 284 -0.60 -8.45 0.13
N VAL A 285 -1.58 -9.06 0.78
CA VAL A 285 -2.95 -9.12 0.29
C VAL A 285 -3.89 -8.36 1.21
N SER A 286 -4.65 -7.44 0.63
CA SER A 286 -5.72 -6.68 1.28
C SER A 286 -7.06 -7.05 0.67
N VAL A 287 -8.01 -7.51 1.49
CA VAL A 287 -9.39 -7.76 1.04
C VAL A 287 -10.14 -6.43 1.02
N ILE A 288 -10.35 -5.90 -0.19
CA ILE A 288 -10.96 -4.59 -0.41
C ILE A 288 -12.47 -4.67 -0.29
N ASP A 289 -13.06 -5.75 -0.82
CA ASP A 289 -14.49 -6.04 -0.71
C ASP A 289 -14.77 -7.53 -0.82
N GLY A 290 -15.95 -7.95 -0.34
CA GLY A 290 -16.42 -9.32 -0.43
C GLY A 290 -15.97 -10.23 0.72
N GLU A 291 -16.27 -11.52 0.56
CA GLU A 291 -15.92 -12.60 1.50
C GLU A 291 -15.70 -13.92 0.76
N GLY A 292 -14.91 -14.81 1.37
CA GLY A 292 -14.58 -16.11 0.80
C GLY A 292 -13.48 -16.82 1.58
N THR A 293 -12.65 -17.58 0.87
CA THR A 293 -11.49 -18.27 1.46
C THR A 293 -10.23 -18.06 0.61
N VAL A 294 -9.08 -18.18 1.25
CA VAL A 294 -7.77 -18.38 0.63
C VAL A 294 -7.14 -19.64 1.25
N ASN A 295 -6.88 -20.68 0.43
CA ASN A 295 -6.40 -21.99 0.87
C ASN A 295 -7.18 -22.48 2.13
N ASP A 296 -8.52 -22.49 2.05
CA ASP A 296 -9.47 -22.83 3.11
C ASP A 296 -9.51 -21.86 4.32
N MET A 297 -8.60 -20.88 4.42
CA MET A 297 -8.66 -19.86 5.47
C MET A 297 -9.77 -18.85 5.14
N PRO A 298 -10.77 -18.65 6.02
CA PRO A 298 -11.83 -17.68 5.77
C PRO A 298 -11.29 -16.24 5.80
N ILE A 299 -11.69 -15.47 4.78
CA ILE A 299 -11.33 -14.07 4.63
C ILE A 299 -12.55 -13.22 4.27
N LYS A 300 -12.52 -11.96 4.67
CA LYS A 300 -13.58 -11.00 4.38
C LYS A 300 -13.01 -9.59 4.24
N LYS A 301 -13.83 -8.70 3.73
CA LYS A 301 -13.51 -7.27 3.65
C LYS A 301 -12.84 -6.74 4.91
N GLY A 302 -11.69 -6.10 4.73
CA GLY A 302 -10.86 -5.54 5.79
C GLY A 302 -9.80 -6.50 6.32
N ASP A 303 -9.82 -7.78 5.98
CA ASP A 303 -8.76 -8.71 6.35
C ASP A 303 -7.48 -8.41 5.56
N GLN A 304 -6.34 -8.64 6.23
CA GLN A 304 -4.99 -8.39 5.73
C GLN A 304 -4.12 -9.60 6.00
N PHE A 305 -3.38 -10.06 5.01
CA PHE A 305 -2.53 -11.23 5.20
C PHE A 305 -1.33 -11.24 4.25
N ILE A 306 -0.33 -12.02 4.60
CA ILE A 306 0.87 -12.24 3.79
C ILE A 306 0.85 -13.70 3.32
N ILE A 307 0.91 -13.91 2.01
CA ILE A 307 1.17 -15.23 1.42
C ILE A 307 2.67 -15.37 1.30
N CYS A 308 3.23 -16.38 1.96
CA CYS A 308 4.66 -16.63 1.99
C CYS A 308 5.15 -17.37 0.73
N SER A 309 6.47 -17.41 0.53
CA SER A 309 7.11 -18.03 -0.65
C SER A 309 6.95 -19.54 -0.71
N ASP A 310 6.62 -20.18 0.39
CA ASP A 310 6.39 -21.64 0.47
C ASP A 310 4.96 -22.07 0.08
N VAL A 311 4.11 -21.12 -0.30
CA VAL A 311 2.80 -21.34 -0.91
C VAL A 311 2.95 -21.31 -2.42
N ASP A 312 3.08 -22.46 -3.08
CA ASP A 312 3.26 -22.53 -4.54
C ASP A 312 1.99 -22.20 -5.32
N LEU A 313 0.82 -22.56 -4.78
CA LEU A 313 -0.49 -22.41 -5.40
C LEU A 313 -1.47 -21.77 -4.43
N VAL A 314 -2.06 -20.66 -4.83
CA VAL A 314 -3.06 -19.93 -4.04
C VAL A 314 -4.44 -20.24 -4.60
N HIS A 315 -5.27 -20.85 -3.77
CA HIS A 315 -6.65 -21.14 -4.10
C HIS A 315 -7.58 -20.13 -3.43
N TYR A 316 -8.25 -19.32 -4.24
CA TYR A 316 -9.31 -18.41 -3.78
C TYR A 316 -10.69 -18.98 -4.11
N GLU A 317 -11.63 -18.85 -3.19
CA GLU A 317 -13.03 -19.20 -3.41
C GLU A 317 -13.94 -18.12 -2.81
N GLY A 318 -14.96 -17.69 -3.58
CA GLY A 318 -15.95 -16.70 -3.14
C GLY A 318 -16.12 -15.54 -4.11
N GLY A 319 -16.67 -14.45 -3.60
CA GLY A 319 -16.75 -13.17 -4.31
C GLY A 319 -15.82 -12.19 -3.62
N LEU A 320 -14.65 -11.93 -4.18
CA LEU A 320 -13.57 -11.15 -3.54
C LEU A 320 -13.03 -10.06 -4.47
N GLU A 321 -12.81 -8.90 -3.92
CA GLU A 321 -11.98 -7.83 -4.52
C GLU A 321 -10.71 -7.68 -3.67
N LEU A 322 -9.54 -7.90 -4.29
CA LEU A 322 -8.26 -7.93 -3.59
C LEU A 322 -7.27 -6.96 -4.21
N MET A 323 -6.50 -6.26 -3.36
CA MET A 323 -5.26 -5.63 -3.78
C MET A 323 -4.09 -6.50 -3.33
N VAL A 324 -3.18 -6.78 -4.26
CA VAL A 324 -2.01 -7.63 -4.04
C VAL A 324 -0.75 -6.86 -4.37
N THR A 325 0.13 -6.70 -3.39
CA THR A 325 1.41 -6.02 -3.56
C THR A 325 2.56 -7.00 -3.32
N THR A 326 3.56 -7.00 -4.20
CA THR A 326 4.79 -7.81 -4.09
C THR A 326 6.01 -7.02 -4.56
N LEU A 327 7.21 -7.60 -4.53
CA LEU A 327 8.44 -7.02 -5.07
C LEU A 327 8.55 -7.18 -6.58
#